data_6c5c09879bc3f521071cc58df9411c1d
#
_entry.id   6c5c09879bc3f521071cc58df9411c1d
#
_cell.length_a   1.000
_cell.length_b   1.000
_cell.length_c   1.000
_cell.angle_alpha   90.00
_cell.angle_beta   90.00
_cell.angle_gamma   90.00
#
_symmetry.space_group_name_H-M   'P 1'
#
loop_
_entity.id
_entity.type
_entity.pdbx_description
1 polymer ?
#
loop_
_entity_poly.entity_id
_entity_poly.type
_entity_poly.pdbx_seq_one_letter_code
_entity_poly.pdbx_strand_id
1 'polypeptide(L)'
;MRYRDKHSCQSWYERELNESGQRLESLRACIHRLRLDLRPDWERRLDEVRGRHNRGVARLEALRRASADCWTPAAERAEEAFAALRDSLARVDEALSVRALAA
;
A
#
# COMPACT_ATOMS: atom_id res chain seq x y z
N MET A 1 -1.18 -2.35 -23.13
CA MET A 1 -1.78 -2.42 -21.79
C MET A 1 -1.25 -3.62 -21.04
N ARG A 2 -0.94 -3.45 -19.76
CA ARG A 2 -0.35 -4.48 -18.92
C ARG A 2 -1.30 -5.66 -18.65
N TYR A 3 -2.60 -5.39 -18.61
CA TYR A 3 -3.63 -6.36 -18.25
C TYR A 3 -4.51 -6.68 -19.46
N ARG A 4 -4.92 -7.94 -19.57
CA ARG A 4 -5.74 -8.40 -20.68
C ARG A 4 -7.16 -7.84 -20.67
N ASP A 5 -7.70 -7.61 -19.47
CA ASP A 5 -9.07 -7.11 -19.31
C ASP A 5 -9.24 -6.44 -17.94
N LYS A 6 -10.40 -5.79 -17.76
CA LYS A 6 -10.75 -5.11 -16.53
C LYS A 6 -10.78 -6.04 -15.32
N HIS A 7 -11.33 -7.24 -15.51
CA HIS A 7 -11.49 -8.19 -14.42
C HIS A 7 -10.13 -8.62 -13.86
N SER A 8 -9.21 -8.98 -14.72
CA SER A 8 -7.85 -9.38 -14.33
C SER A 8 -7.13 -8.27 -13.60
N CYS A 9 -7.27 -7.04 -14.09
CA CYS A 9 -6.68 -5.85 -13.48
C CYS A 9 -7.24 -5.61 -12.07
N GLN A 10 -8.57 -5.66 -11.93
CA GLN A 10 -9.22 -5.47 -10.63
C GLN A 10 -8.84 -6.56 -9.65
N SER A 11 -8.81 -7.80 -10.08
CA SER A 11 -8.41 -8.93 -9.23
C SER A 11 -6.99 -8.79 -8.74
N TRP A 12 -6.09 -8.32 -9.59
CA TRP A 12 -4.70 -8.08 -9.22
C TRP A 12 -4.59 -7.01 -8.12
N TYR A 13 -5.30 -5.89 -8.29
CA TYR A 13 -5.30 -4.81 -7.30
C TYR A 13 -5.96 -5.24 -5.99
N GLU A 14 -7.03 -6.03 -6.04
CA GLU A 14 -7.65 -6.58 -4.82
C GLU A 14 -6.65 -7.42 -4.03
N ARG A 15 -5.90 -8.26 -4.71
CA ARG A 15 -4.86 -9.09 -4.08
C ARG A 15 -3.77 -8.23 -3.47
N GLU A 16 -3.32 -7.22 -4.21
CA GLU A 16 -2.31 -6.28 -3.72
C GLU A 16 -2.77 -5.57 -2.44
N LEU A 17 -4.02 -5.13 -2.40
CA LEU A 17 -4.58 -4.47 -1.22
C LEU A 17 -4.68 -5.42 -0.03
N ASN A 18 -5.06 -6.66 -0.26
CA ASN A 18 -5.09 -7.68 0.79
C ASN A 18 -3.71 -7.91 1.38
N GLU A 19 -2.73 -8.09 0.54
CA GLU A 19 -1.34 -8.31 0.96
C GLU A 19 -0.80 -7.10 1.71
N SER A 20 -1.08 -5.90 1.21
CA SER A 20 -0.67 -4.64 1.85
C SER A 20 -1.33 -4.49 3.22
N GLY A 21 -2.61 -4.82 3.33
CA GLY A 21 -3.34 -4.78 4.60
C GLY A 21 -2.74 -5.72 5.63
N GLN A 22 -2.42 -6.95 5.23
CA GLN A 22 -1.77 -7.93 6.09
C GLN A 22 -0.37 -7.44 6.51
N ARG A 23 0.36 -6.86 5.58
CA ARG A 23 1.69 -6.32 5.88
C ARG A 23 1.60 -5.15 6.87
N LEU A 24 0.61 -4.27 6.71
CA LEU A 24 0.38 -3.17 7.65
C LEU A 24 0.11 -3.68 9.06
N GLU A 25 -0.70 -4.73 9.20
CA GLU A 25 -0.97 -5.33 10.51
C GLU A 25 0.30 -5.94 11.13
N SER A 26 1.12 -6.60 10.33
CA SER A 26 2.40 -7.15 10.80
C SER A 26 3.35 -6.05 11.26
N LEU A 27 3.42 -4.96 10.51
CA LEU A 27 4.25 -3.80 10.86
C LEU A 27 3.76 -3.13 12.14
N ARG A 28 2.44 -3.01 12.29
CA ARG A 28 1.84 -2.45 13.49
C ARG A 28 2.22 -3.27 14.73
N ALA A 29 2.11 -4.59 14.65
CA ALA A 29 2.51 -5.48 15.74
C ALA A 29 4.00 -5.33 16.06
N CYS A 30 4.83 -5.21 15.05
CA CYS A 30 6.27 -5.01 15.21
C CYS A 30 6.57 -3.69 15.92
N ILE A 31 5.90 -2.61 15.52
CA ILE A 31 6.10 -1.28 16.10
C ILE A 31 5.66 -1.25 17.57
N HIS A 32 4.60 -1.96 17.92
CA HIS A 32 4.13 -2.04 19.29
C HIS A 32 5.13 -2.72 20.23
N ARG A 33 6.07 -3.48 19.69
CA ARG A 33 7.14 -4.11 20.50
C ARG A 33 8.37 -3.23 20.66
N LEU A 34 8.39 -2.06 20.01
CA LEU A 34 9.50 -1.12 20.15
C LEU A 34 9.43 -0.38 21.49
N ARG A 35 10.55 0.21 21.87
CA ARG A 35 10.63 1.08 23.05
C ARG A 35 9.66 2.26 22.87
N LEU A 36 9.09 2.72 23.98
CA LEU A 36 8.10 3.80 24.00
C LEU A 36 8.59 5.09 23.33
N ASP A 37 9.86 5.42 23.52
CA ASP A 37 10.46 6.63 22.96
C ASP A 37 10.61 6.57 21.44
N LEU A 38 10.60 5.38 20.85
CA LEU A 38 10.75 5.18 19.41
C LEU A 38 9.42 5.06 18.67
N ARG A 39 8.35 4.72 19.40
CA ARG A 39 7.04 4.45 18.80
C ARG A 39 6.45 5.62 18.00
N PRO A 40 6.51 6.88 18.49
CA PRO A 40 5.86 7.97 17.76
C PRO A 40 6.36 8.13 16.33
N ASP A 41 7.67 8.02 16.11
CA ASP A 41 8.25 8.14 14.76
C ASP A 41 7.80 7.00 13.86
N TRP A 42 7.82 5.78 14.37
CA TRP A 42 7.42 4.60 13.60
C TRP A 42 5.93 4.59 13.32
N GLU A 43 5.11 5.02 14.28
CA GLU A 43 3.66 5.14 14.08
C GLU A 43 3.34 6.17 13.01
N ARG A 44 4.09 7.27 12.96
CA ARG A 44 3.93 8.28 11.91
C ARG A 44 4.25 7.72 10.53
N ARG A 45 5.32 6.94 10.42
CA ARG A 45 5.69 6.26 9.16
C ARG A 45 4.61 5.27 8.74
N LEU A 46 4.07 4.53 9.70
CA LEU A 46 3.00 3.58 9.43
C LEU A 46 1.72 4.27 8.98
N ASP A 47 1.39 5.41 9.59
CA ASP A 47 0.22 6.21 9.20
C ASP A 47 0.34 6.72 7.77
N GLU A 48 1.54 7.09 7.34
CA GLU A 48 1.79 7.49 5.95
C GLU A 48 1.52 6.33 5.00
N VAL A 49 1.99 5.13 5.32
CA VAL A 49 1.73 3.93 4.52
C VAL A 49 0.24 3.62 4.48
N ARG A 50 -0.43 3.74 5.64
CA ARG A 50 -1.88 3.52 5.74
C ARG A 50 -2.66 4.50 4.86
N GLY A 51 -2.23 5.77 4.83
CA GLY A 51 -2.81 6.78 3.94
C GLY A 51 -2.69 6.38 2.47
N ARG A 52 -1.56 5.84 2.08
CA ARG A 52 -1.35 5.37 0.70
C ARG A 52 -2.16 4.12 0.40
N HIS A 53 -2.32 3.24 1.36
CA HIS A 53 -3.20 2.07 1.24
C HIS A 53 -4.64 2.51 1.03
N ASN A 54 -5.12 3.46 1.81
CA ASN A 54 -6.48 3.99 1.69
C ASN A 54 -6.70 4.66 0.33
N ARG A 55 -5.70 5.34 -0.19
CA ARG A 55 -5.76 5.92 -1.54
C ARG A 55 -5.87 4.81 -2.59
N GLY A 56 -5.14 3.71 -2.41
CA GLY A 56 -5.25 2.54 -3.27
C GLY A 56 -6.67 1.98 -3.30
N VAL A 57 -7.31 1.88 -2.13
CA VAL A 57 -8.71 1.45 -2.01
C VAL A 57 -9.61 2.37 -2.82
N ALA A 58 -9.45 3.70 -2.65
CA ALA A 58 -10.25 4.68 -3.37
C ALA A 58 -10.07 4.59 -4.88
N ARG A 59 -8.83 4.39 -5.33
CA ARG A 59 -8.54 4.26 -6.77
C ARG A 59 -9.10 2.97 -7.36
N LEU A 60 -9.12 1.89 -6.61
CA LEU A 60 -9.73 0.64 -7.05
C LEU A 60 -11.25 0.81 -7.16
N GLU A 61 -11.89 1.48 -6.20
CA GLU A 61 -13.31 1.76 -6.27
C GLU A 61 -13.65 2.61 -7.50
N ALA A 62 -12.84 3.63 -7.77
CA ALA A 62 -13.01 4.46 -8.96
C ALA A 62 -12.86 3.63 -10.24
N LEU A 63 -11.92 2.70 -10.25
CA LEU A 63 -11.71 1.81 -11.40
C LEU A 63 -12.92 0.93 -11.65
N ARG A 64 -13.52 0.38 -10.59
CA ARG A 64 -14.71 -0.46 -10.69
C ARG A 64 -15.91 0.29 -11.27
N ARG A 65 -16.01 1.59 -10.99
CA ARG A 65 -17.11 2.44 -11.43
C ARG A 65 -16.87 3.09 -12.80
N ALA A 66 -15.65 3.00 -13.30
CA ALA A 66 -15.28 3.69 -14.54
C ALA A 66 -16.01 3.09 -15.74
N SER A 67 -16.55 3.98 -16.60
CA SER A 67 -17.09 3.59 -17.90
C SER A 67 -15.94 3.18 -18.83
N ALA A 68 -16.28 2.57 -19.96
CA ALA A 68 -15.29 2.17 -20.95
C ALA A 68 -14.38 3.33 -21.36
N ASP A 69 -14.95 4.51 -21.53
CA ASP A 69 -14.21 5.71 -21.95
C ASP A 69 -13.27 6.24 -20.88
N CYS A 70 -13.61 6.01 -19.60
CA CYS A 70 -12.86 6.53 -18.46
C CYS A 70 -11.95 5.48 -17.82
N TRP A 71 -11.99 4.25 -18.31
CA TRP A 71 -11.29 3.14 -17.68
C TRP A 71 -9.76 3.30 -17.71
N THR A 72 -9.19 3.66 -18.86
CA THR A 72 -7.74 3.81 -19.00
C THR A 72 -7.16 4.87 -18.06
N PRO A 73 -7.72 6.09 -17.97
CA PRO A 73 -7.25 7.05 -16.98
C PRO A 73 -7.40 6.56 -15.54
N ALA A 74 -8.50 5.87 -15.24
CA ALA A 74 -8.71 5.31 -13.89
C ALA A 74 -7.67 4.24 -13.57
N ALA A 75 -7.33 3.38 -14.53
CA ALA A 75 -6.31 2.35 -14.37
C ALA A 75 -4.92 2.97 -14.16
N GLU A 76 -4.60 4.04 -14.86
CA GLU A 76 -3.33 4.75 -14.70
C GLU A 76 -3.21 5.36 -13.31
N ARG A 77 -4.28 5.97 -12.80
CA ARG A 77 -4.30 6.52 -11.44
C ARG A 77 -4.17 5.42 -10.38
N ALA A 78 -4.80 4.29 -10.61
CA ALA A 78 -4.66 3.14 -9.72
C ALA A 78 -3.21 2.66 -9.70
N GLU A 79 -2.57 2.53 -10.87
CA GLU A 79 -1.17 2.09 -10.95
C GLU A 79 -0.24 3.04 -10.20
N GLU A 80 -0.44 4.35 -10.34
CA GLU A 80 0.34 5.35 -9.60
C GLU A 80 0.17 5.18 -8.08
N ALA A 81 -1.08 5.02 -7.63
CA ALA A 81 -1.37 4.88 -6.21
C ALA A 81 -0.74 3.59 -5.64
N PHE A 82 -0.81 2.50 -6.38
CA PHE A 82 -0.25 1.22 -5.95
C PHE A 82 1.28 1.23 -5.99
N ALA A 83 1.88 1.89 -6.95
CA ALA A 83 3.34 2.06 -6.99
C ALA A 83 3.83 2.84 -5.77
N ALA A 84 3.12 3.91 -5.41
CA ALA A 84 3.45 4.71 -4.22
C ALA A 84 3.30 3.89 -2.94
N LEU A 85 2.29 3.04 -2.86
CA LEU A 85 2.07 2.16 -1.72
C LEU A 85 3.20 1.14 -1.58
N ARG A 86 3.56 0.46 -2.68
CA ARG A 86 4.67 -0.50 -2.68
C ARG A 86 5.97 0.14 -2.23
N ASP A 87 6.24 1.34 -2.72
CA ASP A 87 7.43 2.12 -2.38
C ASP A 87 7.49 2.44 -0.89
N SER A 88 6.37 2.92 -0.34
CA SER A 88 6.27 3.24 1.08
C SER A 88 6.48 2.01 1.96
N LEU A 89 5.88 0.90 1.61
CA LEU A 89 6.06 -0.36 2.34
C LEU A 89 7.51 -0.83 2.30
N ALA A 90 8.13 -0.76 1.14
CA ALA A 90 9.53 -1.16 0.99
C ALA A 90 10.46 -0.32 1.86
N ARG A 91 10.20 0.99 1.95
CA ARG A 91 11.02 1.89 2.77
C ARG A 91 10.88 1.58 4.26
N VAL A 92 9.67 1.29 4.72
CA VAL A 92 9.47 0.93 6.13
C VAL A 92 10.12 -0.41 6.44
N ASP A 93 9.96 -1.40 5.55
CA ASP A 93 10.60 -2.71 5.71
C ASP A 93 12.12 -2.59 5.78
N GLU A 94 12.70 -1.81 4.89
CA GLU A 94 14.14 -1.58 4.88
C GLU A 94 14.63 -0.89 6.15
N ALA A 95 13.92 0.15 6.58
CA ALA A 95 14.27 0.88 7.79
C ALA A 95 14.20 -0.01 9.04
N LEU A 96 13.19 -0.87 9.13
CA LEU A 96 13.07 -1.83 10.24
C LEU A 96 14.17 -2.88 10.20
N SER A 97 14.55 -3.34 9.02
CA SER A 97 15.63 -4.31 8.85
C SER A 97 16.98 -3.75 9.26
N VAL A 98 17.27 -2.52 8.86
CA VAL A 98 18.50 -1.80 9.25
C VAL A 98 18.55 -1.65 10.77
N ARG A 99 17.44 -1.27 11.38
CA ARG A 99 17.34 -1.15 12.84
C ARG A 99 17.61 -2.49 13.54
N ALA A 100 17.04 -3.57 13.03
CA ALA A 100 17.23 -4.91 13.60
C ALA A 100 18.69 -5.34 13.53
N LEU A 101 19.37 -5.00 12.44
CA LEU A 101 20.79 -5.31 12.29
C LEU A 101 21.69 -4.45 13.19
N ALA A 102 21.27 -3.23 13.48
CA ALA A 102 22.01 -2.31 14.35
C ALA A 102 21.82 -2.62 15.83
N ALA A 103 20.76 -3.31 16.18
CA ALA A 103 20.50 -3.72 17.55
C ALA A 103 21.34 -4.95 17.90
#